data_d2828f8e787c4cbdd80e9b460499cbfb
#
_entry.id   d2828f8e787c4cbdd80e9b460499cbfb
#
_cell.length_a   1.000
_cell.length_b   1.000
_cell.length_c   1.000
_cell.angle_alpha   90.00
_cell.angle_beta   90.00
_cell.angle_gamma   90.00
#
_symmetry.space_group_name_H-M   'P 1'
#
loop_
_entity.id
_entity.type
_entity.pdbx_description
1 polymer ?
#
loop_
_entity_poly.entity_id
_entity_poly.type
_entity_poly.pdbx_seq_one_letter_code
_entity_poly.pdbx_strand_id
1 'polypeptide(L)'
;MSHRLYCGPTYLGRVDDVVEHQGTFLGQFQVEADRETDDDLDRLLAFIDFCGEWFDAQKTSSPPDASEFEQFADLIGDGIWTILDDSKHRSVIADAPMFNGGRRGELSWVLASH
;
A
#
# COMPACT_ATOMS: atom_id res chain seq x y z
N MET A 1 -5.04 15.91 -8.62
CA MET A 1 -5.88 14.70 -8.57
C MET A 1 -5.37 13.79 -7.48
N SER A 2 -6.23 13.43 -6.56
CA SER A 2 -5.87 12.58 -5.43
C SER A 2 -6.70 11.31 -5.42
N HIS A 3 -6.03 10.20 -5.13
CA HIS A 3 -6.69 8.94 -4.84
C HIS A 3 -6.63 8.70 -3.33
N ARG A 4 -7.53 7.86 -2.83
CA ARG A 4 -7.55 7.47 -1.42
C ARG A 4 -7.36 5.98 -1.30
N LEU A 5 -6.44 5.57 -0.44
CA LEU A 5 -6.13 4.16 -0.24
C LEU A 5 -6.82 3.64 1.02
N TYR A 6 -7.48 2.49 0.86
CA TYR A 6 -8.19 1.82 1.96
C TYR A 6 -7.70 0.39 2.09
N CYS A 7 -7.69 -0.10 3.33
CA CYS A 7 -7.54 -1.53 3.61
C CYS A 7 -8.82 -1.96 4.32
N GLY A 8 -9.67 -2.72 3.62
CA GLY A 8 -11.02 -3.00 4.11
C GLY A 8 -11.77 -1.69 4.32
N PRO A 9 -12.36 -1.45 5.50
CA PRO A 9 -13.07 -0.21 5.81
C PRO A 9 -12.14 0.91 6.31
N THR A 10 -10.85 0.64 6.46
CA THR A 10 -9.90 1.57 7.09
C THR A 10 -9.25 2.47 6.07
N TYR A 11 -9.46 3.78 6.20
CA TYR A 11 -8.77 4.77 5.36
C TYR A 11 -7.32 4.92 5.84
N LEU A 12 -6.37 4.83 4.91
CA LEU A 12 -4.94 4.92 5.24
C LEU A 12 -4.32 6.24 4.85
N GLY A 13 -4.58 6.72 3.65
CA GLY A 13 -3.91 7.93 3.21
C GLY A 13 -4.22 8.29 1.77
N ARG A 14 -3.57 9.34 1.32
CA ARG A 14 -3.78 9.93 0.00
C ARG A 14 -2.65 9.52 -0.94
N VAL A 15 -3.03 9.31 -2.21
CA VAL A 15 -2.07 9.04 -3.29
C VAL A 15 -2.23 10.11 -4.35
N ASP A 16 -1.17 10.87 -4.61
CA ASP A 16 -1.15 11.95 -5.59
C ASP A 16 -0.28 11.56 -6.80
N ASP A 17 -0.43 12.32 -7.89
CA ASP A 17 0.40 12.16 -9.09
C ASP A 17 0.37 10.73 -9.65
N VAL A 18 -0.82 10.15 -9.68
CA VAL A 18 -0.99 8.77 -10.15
C VAL A 18 -0.78 8.68 -11.65
N VAL A 19 0.09 7.78 -12.07
CA VAL A 19 0.33 7.45 -13.47
C VAL A 19 0.22 5.95 -13.66
N GLU A 20 -0.14 5.54 -14.88
CA GLU A 20 -0.18 4.13 -15.24
C GLU A 20 0.88 3.83 -16.27
N HIS A 21 1.57 2.71 -16.10
CA HIS A 21 2.55 2.22 -17.06
C HIS A 21 2.45 0.70 -17.16
N GLN A 22 2.01 0.21 -18.31
CA GLN A 22 1.89 -1.23 -18.59
C GLN A 22 1.08 -2.00 -17.53
N GLY A 23 -0.01 -1.40 -17.08
CA GLY A 23 -0.88 -2.04 -16.10
C GLY A 23 -0.47 -1.84 -14.64
N THR A 24 0.66 -1.22 -14.40
CA THR A 24 1.13 -0.87 -13.06
C THR A 24 0.87 0.60 -12.78
N PHE A 25 0.24 0.89 -11.65
CA PHE A 25 -0.03 2.25 -11.23
C PHE A 25 1.06 2.71 -10.25
N LEU A 26 1.48 3.96 -10.39
CA LEU A 26 2.48 4.58 -9.53
C LEU A 26 1.95 5.92 -9.04
N GLY A 27 2.21 6.25 -7.80
CA GLY A 27 1.81 7.53 -7.24
C GLY A 27 2.62 7.88 -6.01
N GLN A 28 2.37 9.08 -5.48
CA GLN A 28 3.01 9.54 -4.25
C GLN A 28 2.04 9.37 -3.10
N PHE A 29 2.41 8.53 -2.15
CA PHE A 29 1.58 8.16 -1.02
C PHE A 29 2.00 8.91 0.24
N GLN A 30 1.00 9.30 1.02
CA GLN A 30 1.22 9.89 2.34
C GLN A 30 0.14 9.39 3.28
N VAL A 31 0.55 8.85 4.41
CA VAL A 31 -0.38 8.41 5.45
C VAL A 31 -1.11 9.63 6.01
N GLU A 32 -2.44 9.57 6.01
CA GLU A 32 -3.30 10.59 6.58
C GLU A 32 -4.22 10.03 7.66
N ALA A 33 -4.11 8.72 7.91
CA ALA A 33 -4.95 8.06 8.92
C ALA A 33 -4.72 8.71 10.28
N ASP A 34 -5.83 9.06 10.92
CA ASP A 34 -5.77 9.68 12.23
C ASP A 34 -5.40 8.65 13.29
N ARG A 35 -4.68 9.11 14.31
CA ARG A 35 -4.11 8.25 15.35
C ARG A 35 -5.13 7.78 16.35
N GLU A 36 -6.30 7.42 15.93
CA GLU A 36 -7.17 6.79 16.89
C GLU A 36 -6.72 5.37 17.09
N THR A 37 -6.77 4.96 18.33
CA THR A 37 -6.35 3.65 18.79
C THR A 37 -7.18 2.53 18.16
N ASP A 38 -6.82 2.20 16.94
CA ASP A 38 -7.34 1.05 16.25
C ASP A 38 -6.16 0.07 16.11
N ASP A 39 -6.26 -1.08 16.74
CA ASP A 39 -5.21 -2.10 16.66
C ASP A 39 -4.94 -2.49 15.22
N ASP A 40 -5.98 -2.48 14.38
CA ASP A 40 -5.84 -2.77 12.96
C ASP A 40 -4.99 -1.73 12.26
N LEU A 41 -5.18 -0.46 12.63
CA LEU A 41 -4.38 0.62 12.04
C LEU A 41 -2.91 0.49 12.40
N ASP A 42 -2.60 0.18 13.65
CA ASP A 42 -1.21 -0.03 14.08
C ASP A 42 -0.54 -1.14 13.27
N ARG A 43 -1.27 -2.22 13.04
CA ARG A 43 -0.76 -3.33 12.25
C ARG A 43 -0.55 -2.95 10.79
N LEU A 44 -1.48 -2.18 10.23
CA LEU A 44 -1.35 -1.68 8.86
C LEU A 44 -0.15 -0.75 8.70
N LEU A 45 0.07 0.12 9.68
CA LEU A 45 1.24 1.01 9.66
C LEU A 45 2.53 0.20 9.79
N ALA A 46 2.54 -0.86 10.60
CA ALA A 46 3.69 -1.75 10.72
C ALA A 46 4.00 -2.43 9.38
N PHE A 47 2.97 -2.86 8.66
CA PHE A 47 3.14 -3.44 7.34
C PHE A 47 3.72 -2.43 6.35
N ILE A 48 3.21 -1.19 6.37
CA ILE A 48 3.70 -0.12 5.49
C ILE A 48 5.18 0.15 5.77
N ASP A 49 5.56 0.27 7.04
CA ASP A 49 6.95 0.49 7.44
C ASP A 49 7.84 -0.68 7.01
N PHE A 50 7.34 -1.90 7.19
CA PHE A 50 8.06 -3.09 6.78
C PHE A 50 8.33 -3.10 5.27
N CYS A 51 7.33 -2.74 4.46
CA CYS A 51 7.50 -2.68 3.01
C CYS A 51 8.57 -1.67 2.61
N GLY A 52 8.58 -0.49 3.24
CA GLY A 52 9.58 0.53 2.98
C GLY A 52 10.99 0.06 3.31
N GLU A 53 11.17 -0.57 4.46
CA GLU A 53 12.45 -1.11 4.87
C GLU A 53 12.91 -2.24 3.96
N TRP A 54 11.99 -3.11 3.57
CA TRP A 54 12.30 -4.22 2.69
C TRP A 54 12.76 -3.73 1.31
N PHE A 55 12.07 -2.71 0.80
CA PHE A 55 12.43 -2.11 -0.49
C PHE A 55 13.81 -1.45 -0.43
N ASP A 56 14.11 -0.72 0.65
CA ASP A 56 15.43 -0.12 0.83
C ASP A 56 16.52 -1.18 0.95
N ALA A 57 16.25 -2.26 1.66
CA ALA A 57 17.21 -3.34 1.84
C ALA A 57 17.53 -4.05 0.53
N GLN A 58 16.58 -4.09 -0.42
CA GLN A 58 16.85 -4.68 -1.74
C GLN A 58 17.89 -3.90 -2.54
N LYS A 59 18.08 -2.63 -2.21
CA LYS A 59 19.11 -1.80 -2.88
C LYS A 59 20.50 -2.09 -2.34
N THR A 60 20.61 -2.83 -1.25
CA THR A 60 21.88 -3.24 -0.67
C THR A 60 22.18 -4.69 -1.07
N SER A 61 23.37 -5.16 -0.74
CA SER A 61 23.80 -6.53 -1.09
C SER A 61 23.18 -7.61 -0.21
N SER A 62 22.39 -7.24 0.78
CA SER A 62 21.80 -8.21 1.73
C SER A 62 20.31 -7.95 1.88
N PRO A 63 19.49 -8.45 0.93
CA PRO A 63 18.05 -8.30 1.04
C PRO A 63 17.52 -9.06 2.26
N PRO A 64 16.47 -8.56 2.92
CA PRO A 64 15.85 -9.27 4.03
C PRO A 64 15.18 -10.56 3.56
N ASP A 65 14.94 -11.46 4.50
CA ASP A 65 14.26 -12.70 4.22
C ASP A 65 12.80 -12.43 3.87
N ALA A 66 12.37 -12.91 2.70
CA ALA A 66 10.99 -12.74 2.26
C ALA A 66 9.99 -13.46 3.17
N SER A 67 10.45 -14.42 3.97
CA SER A 67 9.58 -15.11 4.92
C SER A 67 9.01 -14.18 5.99
N GLU A 68 9.63 -13.02 6.21
CA GLU A 68 9.09 -12.02 7.15
C GLU A 68 7.73 -11.49 6.71
N PHE A 69 7.40 -11.56 5.43
CA PHE A 69 6.08 -11.19 4.95
C PHE A 69 4.97 -12.12 5.47
N GLU A 70 5.32 -13.31 5.92
CA GLU A 70 4.32 -14.27 6.42
C GLU A 70 3.54 -13.71 7.61
N GLN A 71 4.17 -12.86 8.43
CA GLN A 71 3.48 -12.22 9.54
C GLN A 71 2.34 -11.31 9.11
N PHE A 72 2.36 -10.88 7.85
CA PHE A 72 1.34 -10.02 7.27
C PHE A 72 0.51 -10.74 6.19
N ALA A 73 0.53 -12.06 6.17
CA ALA A 73 -0.14 -12.84 5.11
C ALA A 73 -1.63 -12.52 5.00
N ASP A 74 -2.28 -12.20 6.10
CA ASP A 74 -3.70 -11.84 6.12
C ASP A 74 -3.96 -10.45 5.52
N LEU A 75 -2.91 -9.64 5.32
CA LEU A 75 -3.00 -8.33 4.66
C LEU A 75 -2.65 -8.38 3.18
N ILE A 76 -2.28 -9.56 2.69
CA ILE A 76 -1.89 -9.75 1.29
C ILE A 76 -2.92 -10.67 0.63
N GLY A 77 -3.65 -10.14 -0.34
CA GLY A 77 -4.66 -10.92 -1.06
C GLY A 77 -5.64 -10.01 -1.76
N ASP A 78 -6.26 -10.53 -2.80
CA ASP A 78 -7.24 -9.79 -3.59
C ASP A 78 -8.47 -9.47 -2.73
N GLY A 79 -8.97 -8.25 -2.87
CA GLY A 79 -10.17 -7.83 -2.17
C GLY A 79 -9.92 -7.18 -0.80
N ILE A 80 -8.68 -7.18 -0.31
CA ILE A 80 -8.35 -6.55 0.97
C ILE A 80 -8.11 -5.06 0.78
N TRP A 81 -7.33 -4.69 -0.24
CA TRP A 81 -6.95 -3.31 -0.50
C TRP A 81 -7.78 -2.73 -1.63
N THR A 82 -8.25 -1.51 -1.45
CA THR A 82 -8.98 -0.79 -2.49
C THR A 82 -8.46 0.63 -2.61
N ILE A 83 -8.64 1.21 -3.80
CA ILE A 83 -8.27 2.59 -4.05
C ILE A 83 -9.47 3.31 -4.65
N LEU A 84 -9.72 4.53 -4.15
CA LEU A 84 -10.84 5.37 -4.59
C LEU A 84 -10.27 6.55 -5.36
N ASP A 85 -10.69 6.72 -6.61
CA ASP A 85 -10.22 7.83 -7.44
C ASP A 85 -11.03 9.11 -7.23
N ASP A 86 -10.68 10.18 -7.96
CA ASP A 86 -11.35 11.48 -7.88
C ASP A 86 -12.83 11.38 -8.25
N SER A 87 -13.16 10.46 -9.12
CA SER A 87 -14.55 10.25 -9.58
C SER A 87 -15.34 9.38 -8.61
N LYS A 88 -14.76 9.05 -7.46
CA LYS A 88 -15.32 8.17 -6.44
C LYS A 88 -15.54 6.76 -6.95
N HIS A 89 -14.77 6.35 -7.95
CA HIS A 89 -14.77 4.99 -8.43
C HIS A 89 -13.77 4.17 -7.62
N ARG A 90 -14.24 3.07 -7.05
CA ARG A 90 -13.42 2.18 -6.22
C ARG A 90 -12.89 1.01 -7.06
N SER A 91 -11.59 0.80 -6.99
CA SER A 91 -10.95 -0.32 -7.67
C SER A 91 -10.28 -1.24 -6.66
N VAL A 92 -10.30 -2.54 -6.94
CA VAL A 92 -9.68 -3.55 -6.09
C VAL A 92 -8.23 -3.73 -6.52
N ILE A 93 -7.32 -3.68 -5.54
CA ILE A 93 -5.90 -3.86 -5.77
C ILE A 93 -5.55 -5.36 -5.67
N ALA A 94 -4.76 -5.85 -6.61
CA ALA A 94 -4.28 -7.23 -6.58
C ALA A 94 -3.24 -7.39 -5.46
N ASP A 95 -3.36 -8.44 -4.68
CA ASP A 95 -2.49 -8.77 -3.54
C ASP A 95 -2.42 -7.61 -2.54
N ALA A 96 -1.42 -6.75 -2.63
CA ALA A 96 -1.27 -5.58 -1.79
C ALA A 96 -0.45 -4.53 -2.54
N PRO A 97 -0.63 -3.23 -2.24
CA PRO A 97 0.23 -2.22 -2.83
C PRO A 97 1.63 -2.31 -2.26
N MET A 98 2.62 -1.86 -3.03
CA MET A 98 4.02 -1.81 -2.60
C MET A 98 4.34 -0.41 -2.09
N PHE A 99 4.62 -0.31 -0.81
CA PHE A 99 4.94 0.96 -0.15
C PHE A 99 6.45 1.20 -0.22
N ASN A 100 6.92 1.58 -1.39
CA ASN A 100 8.36 1.74 -1.66
C ASN A 100 9.01 2.81 -0.79
N GLY A 101 8.25 3.84 -0.44
CA GLY A 101 8.71 4.90 0.45
C GLY A 101 8.17 4.81 1.88
N GLY A 102 7.61 3.66 2.28
CA GLY A 102 7.01 3.51 3.60
C GLY A 102 5.78 4.40 3.75
N ARG A 103 5.70 5.14 4.86
CA ARG A 103 4.54 5.99 5.16
C ARG A 103 4.43 7.21 4.26
N ARG A 104 5.50 7.58 3.58
CA ARG A 104 5.52 8.73 2.69
C ARG A 104 6.53 8.47 1.57
N GLY A 105 6.04 8.44 0.34
CA GLY A 105 6.89 8.23 -0.82
C GLY A 105 6.16 7.48 -1.91
N GLU A 106 6.90 6.80 -2.75
CA GLU A 106 6.34 6.11 -3.91
C GLU A 106 5.51 4.90 -3.49
N LEU A 107 4.32 4.80 -4.08
CA LEU A 107 3.44 3.65 -3.94
C LEU A 107 3.17 3.09 -5.33
N SER A 108 3.24 1.77 -5.47
CA SER A 108 2.86 1.10 -6.71
C SER A 108 1.84 0.01 -6.45
N TRP A 109 0.96 -0.21 -7.42
CA TRP A 109 -0.06 -1.25 -7.30
C TRP A 109 -0.51 -1.72 -8.67
N VAL A 110 -1.13 -2.90 -8.69
CA VAL A 110 -1.77 -3.48 -9.87
C VAL A 110 -3.22 -3.76 -9.50
N LEU A 111 -4.15 -3.51 -10.41
CA LEU A 111 -5.55 -3.80 -10.15
C LEU A 111 -5.82 -5.30 -10.30
N ALA A 112 -6.68 -5.82 -9.43
CA ALA A 112 -7.09 -7.21 -9.51
C ALA A 112 -7.85 -7.44 -10.81
N SER A 113 -7.53 -8.51 -11.52
CA SER A 113 -8.24 -8.87 -12.73
C SER A 113 -9.42 -9.77 -12.39
N HIS A 114 -10.49 -9.59 -13.13
CA HIS A 114 -11.70 -10.40 -12.96
C HIS A 114 -11.75 -11.53 -13.96
#